data_41bd5c2e7c6bf9580ff406c5c666bf8a
#
_entry.id   41bd5c2e7c6bf9580ff406c5c666bf8a
#
_cell.length_a   1.000
_cell.length_b   1.000
_cell.length_c   1.000
_cell.angle_alpha   90.00
_cell.angle_beta   90.00
_cell.angle_gamma   90.00
#
_symmetry.space_group_name_H-M   'P 1'
#
loop_
_entity.id
_entity.type
_entity.pdbx_description
1 polymer ?
#
loop_
_entity_poly.entity_id
_entity_poly.type
_entity_poly.pdbx_seq_one_letter_code
_entity_poly.pdbx_strand_id
1 'polypeptide(L)'
;MWDHGSVMTSTPPTRPRSGPGRGRRRDTLATRHVPNSIGTFTVTLLAAATIVAWWLPGSRWSVGPIVALASFLLALGWPTLARLHMPWLAQAVLALGGALTPMAVAYWKNLDIAVPLTGITLVALVAATILDAPAPRDHSVGHTSEHWGSTALSAALASSVTGLLIVTSGSMWVSLTVHERWSVIVPMAALIAIVGAAAARAGRSAKAGVAVAMVAGIVAGLVAASIAWFLGQTSDLLPVVFPFIGKRFGEFAAFLTLGGITGFGIGFAVSVVDALLGERASSAQFANVLGRGAAKFLV
;
A
#
# COMPACT_ATOMS: atom_id res chain seq x y z
N MET A 1 3.03 69.84 47.00
CA MET A 1 3.50 68.79 47.91
C MET A 1 3.70 67.54 47.06
N TRP A 2 4.94 67.37 46.63
CA TRP A 2 5.30 66.33 45.61
C TRP A 2 6.08 65.29 46.36
N ASP A 3 5.57 64.05 46.31
CA ASP A 3 6.19 62.88 46.93
C ASP A 3 6.99 62.11 45.90
N HIS A 4 8.28 61.93 46.17
CA HIS A 4 9.24 61.29 45.30
C HIS A 4 9.15 59.79 45.50
N GLY A 5 8.54 59.06 44.50
CA GLY A 5 8.55 57.62 44.41
C GLY A 5 9.93 57.11 43.96
N SER A 6 10.54 56.31 44.80
CA SER A 6 11.83 55.65 44.61
C SER A 6 11.83 54.66 43.39
N VAL A 7 12.76 54.89 42.49
CA VAL A 7 13.06 53.98 41.35
C VAL A 7 13.81 52.77 41.88
N MET A 8 13.14 51.64 41.94
CA MET A 8 13.79 50.33 42.11
C MET A 8 14.46 49.93 40.81
N THR A 9 15.78 50.02 40.77
CA THR A 9 16.60 49.41 39.71
C THR A 9 16.62 47.91 39.89
N SER A 10 15.84 47.18 39.09
CA SER A 10 15.91 45.74 39.01
C SER A 10 17.16 45.32 38.24
N THR A 11 18.13 44.74 38.92
CA THR A 11 19.28 44.05 38.33
C THR A 11 18.79 42.89 37.47
N PRO A 12 19.23 42.79 36.22
CA PRO A 12 18.83 41.64 35.39
C PRO A 12 19.49 40.36 35.93
N PRO A 13 18.77 39.22 35.93
CA PRO A 13 19.33 37.96 36.41
C PRO A 13 20.47 37.53 35.48
N THR A 14 21.66 37.36 36.09
CA THR A 14 22.83 36.80 35.46
C THR A 14 22.49 35.40 34.91
N ARG A 15 22.49 35.25 33.58
CA ARG A 15 22.39 33.97 32.92
C ARG A 15 23.53 33.05 33.40
N PRO A 16 23.25 31.82 33.88
CA PRO A 16 24.30 30.89 34.21
C PRO A 16 25.10 30.60 32.92
N ARG A 17 26.40 30.89 32.98
CA ARG A 17 27.37 30.50 31.97
C ARG A 17 27.22 28.99 31.70
N SER A 18 26.74 28.62 30.52
CA SER A 18 26.76 27.27 30.00
C SER A 18 28.21 26.81 29.98
N GLY A 19 28.55 25.90 30.89
CA GLY A 19 29.83 25.22 30.92
C GLY A 19 30.12 24.56 29.57
N PRO A 20 31.44 24.33 29.26
CA PRO A 20 31.84 23.74 28.00
C PRO A 20 31.10 22.41 27.83
N GLY A 21 30.31 22.34 26.78
CA GLY A 21 29.43 21.24 26.48
C GLY A 21 30.19 19.95 26.56
N ARG A 22 29.86 19.13 27.56
CA ARG A 22 29.99 17.68 27.40
C ARG A 22 29.30 17.36 26.10
N GLY A 23 30.11 17.16 25.08
CA GLY A 23 29.66 16.65 23.82
C GLY A 23 28.70 15.50 24.12
N ARG A 24 27.41 15.79 23.99
CA ARG A 24 26.40 14.76 23.88
C ARG A 24 26.90 13.94 22.70
N ARG A 25 27.71 12.91 23.01
CA ARG A 25 27.80 11.77 22.14
C ARG A 25 26.35 11.48 21.82
N ARG A 26 25.89 12.04 20.72
CA ARG A 26 24.81 11.44 19.98
C ARG A 26 25.34 10.04 19.72
N ASP A 27 25.03 9.15 20.66
CA ASP A 27 24.90 7.78 20.29
C ASP A 27 23.94 7.82 19.13
N THR A 28 24.51 7.98 17.96
CA THR A 28 23.95 7.46 16.74
C THR A 28 23.88 5.97 17.04
N LEU A 29 22.86 5.60 17.83
CA LEU A 29 22.27 4.28 17.77
C LEU A 29 22.13 4.11 16.28
N ALA A 30 23.12 3.42 15.69
CA ALA A 30 23.07 2.98 14.34
C ALA A 30 21.69 2.34 14.26
N THR A 31 20.73 3.12 13.77
CA THR A 31 19.39 2.63 13.48
C THR A 31 19.71 1.47 12.56
N ARG A 32 19.67 0.26 13.13
CA ARG A 32 19.85 -0.98 12.40
C ARG A 32 18.80 -0.87 11.31
N HIS A 33 19.21 -0.39 10.15
CA HIS A 33 18.41 -0.44 8.96
C HIS A 33 18.13 -1.93 8.77
N VAL A 34 16.99 -2.37 9.30
CA VAL A 34 16.43 -3.66 8.90
C VAL A 34 16.35 -3.52 7.39
N PRO A 35 17.13 -4.32 6.68
CA PRO A 35 17.24 -4.14 5.25
C PRO A 35 15.81 -4.20 4.71
N ASN A 36 15.42 -3.17 3.99
CA ASN A 36 14.14 -3.10 3.25
C ASN A 36 13.96 -4.32 2.30
N SER A 37 14.92 -5.22 2.27
CA SER A 37 14.95 -6.48 1.52
C SER A 37 13.75 -7.39 1.80
N ILE A 38 13.26 -7.47 3.03
CA ILE A 38 12.15 -8.37 3.39
C ILE A 38 10.86 -7.95 2.67
N GLY A 39 10.52 -6.64 2.64
CA GLY A 39 9.32 -6.17 1.94
C GLY A 39 9.38 -6.44 0.43
N THR A 40 10.56 -6.30 -0.21
CA THR A 40 10.70 -6.68 -1.63
C THR A 40 10.66 -8.18 -1.80
N PHE A 41 11.28 -8.93 -0.88
CA PHE A 41 11.19 -10.39 -0.89
C PHE A 41 9.73 -10.84 -0.83
N THR A 42 8.89 -10.21 0.01
CA THR A 42 7.46 -10.53 0.09
C THR A 42 6.75 -10.25 -1.23
N VAL A 43 6.97 -9.09 -1.86
CA VAL A 43 6.42 -8.80 -3.19
C VAL A 43 6.87 -9.86 -4.20
N THR A 44 8.18 -10.13 -4.24
CA THR A 44 8.75 -11.10 -5.18
C THR A 44 8.17 -12.50 -4.98
N LEU A 45 8.02 -12.92 -3.72
CA LEU A 45 7.45 -14.23 -3.40
C LEU A 45 5.98 -14.33 -3.82
N LEU A 46 5.16 -13.32 -3.47
CA LEU A 46 3.73 -13.29 -3.83
C LEU A 46 3.56 -13.23 -5.35
N ALA A 47 4.32 -12.39 -6.03
CA ALA A 47 4.25 -12.26 -7.48
C ALA A 47 4.75 -13.52 -8.19
N ALA A 48 5.85 -14.13 -7.74
CA ALA A 48 6.33 -15.40 -8.28
C ALA A 48 5.31 -16.54 -8.07
N ALA A 49 4.72 -16.61 -6.87
CA ALA A 49 3.65 -17.56 -6.59
C ALA A 49 2.44 -17.33 -7.52
N THR A 50 2.11 -16.08 -7.81
CA THR A 50 1.00 -15.73 -8.72
C THR A 50 1.31 -16.16 -10.17
N ILE A 51 2.56 -15.97 -10.64
CA ILE A 51 2.99 -16.45 -11.96
C ILE A 51 2.88 -17.97 -12.04
N VAL A 52 3.37 -18.68 -11.03
CA VAL A 52 3.26 -20.16 -10.98
C VAL A 52 1.79 -20.59 -10.92
N ALA A 53 0.98 -19.96 -10.08
CA ALA A 53 -0.44 -20.26 -9.96
C ALA A 53 -1.21 -20.03 -11.26
N TRP A 54 -0.81 -19.04 -12.05
CA TRP A 54 -1.43 -18.77 -13.35
C TRP A 54 -1.23 -19.92 -14.36
N TRP A 55 -0.10 -20.63 -14.28
CA TRP A 55 0.15 -21.81 -15.12
C TRP A 55 -0.65 -23.05 -14.71
N LEU A 56 -1.23 -23.08 -13.51
CA LEU A 56 -1.98 -24.22 -13.04
C LEU A 56 -3.39 -24.26 -13.66
N PRO A 57 -3.94 -25.45 -13.91
CA PRO A 57 -5.32 -25.61 -14.34
C PRO A 57 -6.26 -24.94 -13.31
N GLY A 58 -7.19 -24.12 -13.79
CA GLY A 58 -8.09 -23.39 -12.90
C GLY A 58 -7.40 -22.25 -12.14
N SER A 59 -6.55 -21.49 -12.80
CA SER A 59 -5.72 -20.40 -12.27
C SER A 59 -6.44 -19.46 -11.29
N ARG A 60 -7.74 -19.18 -11.46
CA ARG A 60 -8.54 -18.40 -10.51
C ARG A 60 -8.54 -18.96 -9.09
N TRP A 61 -8.60 -20.31 -8.97
CA TRP A 61 -8.59 -20.99 -7.67
C TRP A 61 -7.22 -21.03 -7.05
N SER A 62 -6.18 -20.86 -7.83
CA SER A 62 -4.80 -20.82 -7.37
C SER A 62 -4.37 -19.40 -7.02
N VAL A 63 -4.79 -18.38 -7.79
CA VAL A 63 -4.47 -16.98 -7.56
C VAL A 63 -5.29 -16.39 -6.41
N GLY A 64 -6.56 -16.78 -6.25
CA GLY A 64 -7.44 -16.30 -5.18
C GLY A 64 -6.85 -16.42 -3.78
N PRO A 65 -6.37 -17.60 -3.35
CA PRO A 65 -5.71 -17.79 -2.05
C PRO A 65 -4.44 -16.93 -1.86
N ILE A 66 -3.66 -16.71 -2.93
CA ILE A 66 -2.46 -15.86 -2.85
C ILE A 66 -2.84 -14.41 -2.56
N VAL A 67 -3.86 -13.90 -3.25
CA VAL A 67 -4.40 -12.56 -3.01
C VAL A 67 -5.03 -12.47 -1.62
N ALA A 68 -5.76 -13.49 -1.18
CA ALA A 68 -6.33 -13.56 0.17
C ALA A 68 -5.23 -13.54 1.25
N LEU A 69 -4.14 -14.30 1.04
CA LEU A 69 -2.97 -14.27 1.92
C LEU A 69 -2.31 -12.89 1.95
N ALA A 70 -2.12 -12.26 0.80
CA ALA A 70 -1.56 -10.91 0.73
C ALA A 70 -2.44 -9.90 1.48
N SER A 71 -3.77 -9.99 1.33
CA SER A 71 -4.73 -9.15 2.06
C SER A 71 -4.67 -9.37 3.57
N PHE A 72 -4.53 -10.61 4.00
CA PHE A 72 -4.35 -10.96 5.40
C PHE A 72 -3.05 -10.40 5.97
N LEU A 73 -1.93 -10.56 5.26
CA LEU A 73 -0.63 -10.01 5.67
C LEU A 73 -0.66 -8.48 5.75
N LEU A 74 -1.37 -7.83 4.82
CA LEU A 74 -1.57 -6.39 4.88
C LEU A 74 -2.38 -6.00 6.11
N ALA A 75 -3.50 -6.66 6.37
CA ALA A 75 -4.36 -6.36 7.52
C ALA A 75 -3.61 -6.52 8.86
N LEU A 76 -2.75 -7.53 8.99
CA LEU A 76 -1.89 -7.71 10.18
C LEU A 76 -0.89 -6.56 10.35
N GLY A 77 -0.29 -6.09 9.27
CA GLY A 77 0.68 -5.00 9.30
C GLY A 77 0.07 -3.60 9.33
N TRP A 78 -1.21 -3.46 8.97
CA TRP A 78 -1.84 -2.18 8.73
C TRP A 78 -1.82 -1.20 9.91
N PRO A 79 -2.17 -1.60 11.15
CA PRO A 79 -2.18 -0.68 12.29
C PRO A 79 -0.83 -0.01 12.52
N THR A 80 0.23 -0.77 12.37
CA THR A 80 1.59 -0.30 12.56
C THR A 80 2.08 0.53 11.37
N LEU A 81 1.69 0.18 10.13
CA LEU A 81 1.98 0.95 8.93
C LEU A 81 1.27 2.30 8.92
N ALA A 82 0.01 2.32 9.34
CA ALA A 82 -0.78 3.53 9.44
C ALA A 82 -0.40 4.40 10.66
N ARG A 83 0.37 3.86 11.62
CA ARG A 83 0.70 4.46 12.92
C ARG A 83 -0.55 4.87 13.72
N LEU A 84 -1.62 4.16 13.55
CA LEU A 84 -2.88 4.42 14.20
C LEU A 84 -3.25 3.23 15.07
N HIS A 85 -3.85 3.53 16.20
CA HIS A 85 -4.44 2.48 17.02
C HIS A 85 -5.70 1.99 16.32
N MET A 86 -5.60 0.82 15.70
CA MET A 86 -6.74 0.19 15.05
C MET A 86 -7.27 -0.90 15.98
N PRO A 87 -8.55 -0.85 16.35
CA PRO A 87 -9.17 -1.87 17.15
C PRO A 87 -9.00 -3.25 16.52
N TRP A 88 -8.81 -4.28 17.34
CA TRP A 88 -8.62 -5.65 16.84
C TRP A 88 -9.80 -6.15 16.00
N LEU A 89 -11.02 -5.72 16.36
CA LEU A 89 -12.23 -6.06 15.62
C LEU A 89 -12.22 -5.46 14.22
N ALA A 90 -11.84 -4.19 14.09
CA ALA A 90 -11.69 -3.53 12.79
C ALA A 90 -10.58 -4.20 11.94
N GLN A 91 -9.48 -4.61 12.57
CA GLN A 91 -8.42 -5.36 11.90
C GLN A 91 -8.91 -6.73 11.41
N ALA A 92 -9.69 -7.45 12.23
CA ALA A 92 -10.30 -8.72 11.84
C ALA A 92 -11.28 -8.56 10.68
N VAL A 93 -12.11 -7.52 10.70
CA VAL A 93 -13.03 -7.20 9.59
C VAL A 93 -12.26 -6.89 8.29
N LEU A 94 -11.17 -6.12 8.39
CA LEU A 94 -10.32 -5.82 7.23
C LEU A 94 -9.68 -7.10 6.66
N ALA A 95 -9.17 -7.97 7.52
CA ALA A 95 -8.57 -9.24 7.13
C ALA A 95 -9.58 -10.18 6.46
N LEU A 96 -10.75 -10.34 7.07
CA LEU A 96 -11.82 -11.20 6.56
C LEU A 96 -12.39 -10.66 5.24
N GLY A 97 -12.73 -9.37 5.18
CA GLY A 97 -13.24 -8.76 3.97
C GLY A 97 -12.25 -8.83 2.82
N GLY A 98 -10.96 -8.60 3.12
CA GLY A 98 -9.89 -8.70 2.15
C GLY A 98 -9.62 -10.12 1.65
N ALA A 99 -9.81 -11.13 2.48
CA ALA A 99 -9.66 -12.51 2.08
C ALA A 99 -10.91 -13.06 1.36
N LEU A 100 -12.10 -12.69 1.83
CA LEU A 100 -13.36 -13.19 1.28
C LEU A 100 -13.66 -12.62 -0.11
N THR A 101 -13.35 -11.33 -0.35
CA THR A 101 -13.66 -10.68 -1.63
C THR A 101 -12.99 -11.35 -2.83
N PRO A 102 -11.66 -11.58 -2.86
CA PRO A 102 -11.03 -12.29 -3.97
C PRO A 102 -11.51 -13.74 -4.12
N MET A 103 -11.79 -14.43 -3.01
CA MET A 103 -12.33 -15.79 -3.04
C MET A 103 -13.75 -15.83 -3.62
N ALA A 104 -14.57 -14.83 -3.27
CA ALA A 104 -15.90 -14.69 -3.83
C ALA A 104 -15.86 -14.43 -5.34
N VAL A 105 -14.97 -13.53 -5.81
CA VAL A 105 -14.75 -13.28 -7.24
C VAL A 105 -14.32 -14.57 -7.95
N ALA A 106 -13.43 -15.36 -7.35
CA ALA A 106 -13.02 -16.65 -7.91
C ALA A 106 -14.18 -17.65 -8.03
N TYR A 107 -15.04 -17.70 -7.00
CA TYR A 107 -16.17 -18.61 -6.92
C TYR A 107 -17.28 -18.27 -7.94
N TRP A 108 -17.76 -17.03 -7.88
CA TRP A 108 -18.87 -16.58 -8.74
C TRP A 108 -18.44 -16.20 -10.16
N LYS A 109 -17.16 -16.11 -10.43
CA LYS A 109 -16.60 -15.70 -11.74
C LYS A 109 -17.10 -14.33 -12.19
N ASN A 110 -17.40 -13.47 -11.27
CA ASN A 110 -17.96 -12.16 -11.54
C ASN A 110 -17.33 -11.10 -10.62
N LEU A 111 -16.76 -10.05 -11.22
CA LEU A 111 -16.18 -8.94 -10.48
C LEU A 111 -17.25 -8.10 -9.76
N ASP A 112 -18.48 -8.04 -10.30
CA ASP A 112 -19.56 -7.24 -9.72
C ASP A 112 -19.87 -7.62 -8.28
N ILE A 113 -19.57 -8.88 -7.88
CA ILE A 113 -19.73 -9.35 -6.50
C ILE A 113 -18.77 -8.64 -5.54
N ALA A 114 -17.65 -8.12 -6.03
CA ALA A 114 -16.69 -7.38 -5.20
C ALA A 114 -17.29 -6.07 -4.66
N VAL A 115 -18.18 -5.43 -5.42
CA VAL A 115 -18.76 -4.14 -5.05
C VAL A 115 -19.63 -4.27 -3.78
N PRO A 116 -20.66 -5.13 -3.73
CA PRO A 116 -21.47 -5.29 -2.51
C PRO A 116 -20.64 -5.84 -1.35
N LEU A 117 -19.70 -6.75 -1.56
CA LEU A 117 -18.84 -7.27 -0.49
C LEU A 117 -17.94 -6.16 0.08
N THR A 118 -17.39 -5.31 -0.76
CA THR A 118 -16.62 -4.14 -0.31
C THR A 118 -17.51 -3.18 0.49
N GLY A 119 -18.75 -2.94 0.04
CA GLY A 119 -19.72 -2.12 0.76
C GLY A 119 -20.07 -2.70 2.14
N ILE A 120 -20.35 -3.99 2.22
CA ILE A 120 -20.63 -4.69 3.48
C ILE A 120 -19.41 -4.62 4.42
N THR A 121 -18.21 -4.88 3.88
CA THR A 121 -16.96 -4.79 4.64
C THR A 121 -16.72 -3.38 5.16
N LEU A 122 -17.00 -2.35 4.35
CA LEU A 122 -16.90 -0.95 4.76
C LEU A 122 -17.83 -0.63 5.93
N VAL A 123 -19.10 -1.03 5.84
CA VAL A 123 -20.08 -0.81 6.91
C VAL A 123 -19.65 -1.54 8.19
N ALA A 124 -19.22 -2.80 8.06
CA ALA A 124 -18.74 -3.58 9.19
C ALA A 124 -17.48 -2.97 9.82
N LEU A 125 -16.58 -2.43 8.99
CA LEU A 125 -15.35 -1.78 9.43
C LEU A 125 -15.62 -0.48 10.20
N VAL A 126 -16.55 0.34 9.70
CA VAL A 126 -17.02 1.55 10.39
C VAL A 126 -17.67 1.19 11.72
N ALA A 127 -18.58 0.21 11.72
CA ALA A 127 -19.24 -0.26 12.93
C ALA A 127 -18.23 -0.80 13.95
N ALA A 128 -17.28 -1.64 13.53
CA ALA A 128 -16.21 -2.16 14.39
C ALA A 128 -15.34 -1.05 15.00
N THR A 129 -15.02 -0.03 14.21
CA THR A 129 -14.22 1.11 14.68
C THR A 129 -14.98 1.95 15.72
N ILE A 130 -16.29 2.11 15.55
CA ILE A 130 -17.15 2.85 16.48
C ILE A 130 -17.39 2.06 17.78
N LEU A 131 -17.69 0.77 17.66
CA LEU A 131 -17.99 -0.10 18.81
C LEU A 131 -16.79 -0.28 19.75
N ASP A 132 -15.60 -0.26 19.21
CA ASP A 132 -14.37 -0.45 19.97
C ASP A 132 -13.66 0.89 20.27
N ALA A 133 -14.33 2.02 19.97
CA ALA A 133 -13.86 3.33 20.38
C ALA A 133 -13.87 3.41 21.91
N PRO A 134 -12.75 3.81 22.56
CA PRO A 134 -12.74 3.92 24.01
C PRO A 134 -13.83 4.88 24.46
N ALA A 135 -14.68 4.41 25.40
CA ALA A 135 -15.70 5.25 25.98
C ALA A 135 -15.09 6.55 26.49
N PRO A 136 -15.77 7.70 26.33
CA PRO A 136 -15.30 8.96 26.88
C PRO A 136 -15.07 8.74 28.37
N ARG A 137 -13.81 8.72 28.82
CA ARG A 137 -13.52 8.72 30.24
C ARG A 137 -13.94 10.07 30.77
N ASP A 138 -14.86 10.09 31.74
CA ASP A 138 -15.28 11.26 32.47
C ASP A 138 -14.05 11.88 33.20
N HIS A 139 -13.23 12.56 32.45
CA HIS A 139 -12.23 13.44 33.02
C HIS A 139 -12.80 14.85 32.97
N SER A 140 -13.51 15.16 34.06
CA SER A 140 -13.75 16.52 34.49
C SER A 140 -12.43 17.26 34.43
N VAL A 141 -12.31 18.19 33.53
CA VAL A 141 -11.45 19.34 33.42
C VAL A 141 -10.93 19.56 32.00
N GLY A 142 -11.49 20.53 31.31
CA GLY A 142 -10.88 21.26 30.22
C GLY A 142 -11.47 20.99 28.83
N HIS A 143 -12.06 22.02 28.23
CA HIS A 143 -12.65 22.11 26.88
C HIS A 143 -11.77 21.70 25.68
N THR A 144 -10.58 21.15 25.92
CA THR A 144 -9.64 20.70 24.88
C THR A 144 -9.73 19.22 24.52
N SER A 145 -10.46 18.40 25.32
CA SER A 145 -10.50 16.93 25.14
C SER A 145 -11.43 16.45 24.02
N GLU A 146 -12.51 17.18 23.74
CA GLU A 146 -13.47 16.78 22.70
C GLU A 146 -12.89 16.84 21.28
N HIS A 147 -12.01 17.84 21.05
CA HIS A 147 -11.41 18.04 19.71
C HIS A 147 -10.41 16.93 19.36
N TRP A 148 -9.69 16.39 20.33
CA TRP A 148 -8.73 15.28 20.14
C TRP A 148 -9.43 13.95 19.86
N GLY A 149 -10.57 13.68 20.48
CA GLY A 149 -11.35 12.45 20.24
C GLY A 149 -11.89 12.35 18.82
N SER A 150 -12.44 13.46 18.29
CA SER A 150 -13.02 13.49 16.94
C SER A 150 -11.95 13.37 15.84
N THR A 151 -10.78 14.00 16.01
CA THR A 151 -9.67 13.92 15.04
C THR A 151 -9.04 12.51 15.02
N ALA A 152 -8.89 11.87 16.16
CA ALA A 152 -8.38 10.49 16.23
C ALA A 152 -9.32 9.49 15.57
N LEU A 153 -10.64 9.62 15.79
CA LEU A 153 -11.64 8.77 15.15
C LEU A 153 -11.66 8.97 13.63
N SER A 154 -11.66 10.21 13.16
CA SER A 154 -11.65 10.50 11.72
C SER A 154 -10.37 9.99 11.04
N ALA A 155 -9.22 10.08 11.69
CA ALA A 155 -7.98 9.52 11.19
C ALA A 155 -8.00 7.98 11.15
N ALA A 156 -8.58 7.33 12.17
CA ALA A 156 -8.75 5.88 12.20
C ALA A 156 -9.68 5.41 11.09
N LEU A 157 -10.82 6.09 10.87
CA LEU A 157 -11.75 5.78 9.79
C LEU A 157 -11.11 5.97 8.41
N ALA A 158 -10.43 7.11 8.18
CA ALA A 158 -9.75 7.35 6.92
C ALA A 158 -8.68 6.30 6.61
N SER A 159 -7.90 5.90 7.63
CA SER A 159 -6.92 4.82 7.50
C SER A 159 -7.56 3.48 7.19
N SER A 160 -8.66 3.15 7.87
CA SER A 160 -9.40 1.91 7.67
C SER A 160 -9.96 1.81 6.24
N VAL A 161 -10.53 2.90 5.73
CA VAL A 161 -11.02 2.99 4.35
C VAL A 161 -9.88 2.82 3.36
N THR A 162 -8.72 3.47 3.60
CA THR A 162 -7.55 3.33 2.74
C THR A 162 -7.05 1.88 2.73
N GLY A 163 -6.98 1.23 3.89
CA GLY A 163 -6.63 -0.19 3.99
C GLY A 163 -7.59 -1.07 3.21
N LEU A 164 -8.90 -0.81 3.31
CA LEU A 164 -9.92 -1.53 2.57
C LEU A 164 -9.77 -1.35 1.05
N LEU A 165 -9.51 -0.14 0.58
CA LEU A 165 -9.31 0.11 -0.86
C LEU A 165 -8.11 -0.67 -1.41
N ILE A 166 -6.99 -0.72 -0.66
CA ILE A 166 -5.81 -1.51 -1.07
C ILE A 166 -6.13 -3.00 -1.10
N VAL A 167 -6.83 -3.50 -0.08
CA VAL A 167 -7.19 -4.91 0.02
C VAL A 167 -8.14 -5.32 -1.09
N THR A 168 -9.14 -4.50 -1.39
CA THR A 168 -10.14 -4.81 -2.43
C THR A 168 -9.58 -4.66 -3.83
N SER A 169 -8.56 -3.81 -4.05
CA SER A 169 -7.86 -3.73 -5.35
C SER A 169 -7.21 -5.08 -5.71
N GLY A 170 -6.80 -5.87 -4.72
CA GLY A 170 -6.32 -7.23 -4.94
C GLY A 170 -7.32 -8.16 -5.64
N SER A 171 -8.64 -7.91 -5.52
CA SER A 171 -9.67 -8.70 -6.21
C SER A 171 -9.57 -8.59 -7.74
N MET A 172 -8.98 -7.49 -8.24
CA MET A 172 -8.73 -7.32 -9.68
C MET A 172 -7.80 -8.40 -10.24
N TRP A 173 -6.80 -8.84 -9.47
CA TRP A 173 -5.91 -9.93 -9.87
C TRP A 173 -6.68 -11.22 -10.18
N VAL A 174 -7.66 -11.54 -9.33
CA VAL A 174 -8.51 -12.72 -9.51
C VAL A 174 -9.45 -12.52 -10.68
N SER A 175 -10.04 -11.34 -10.84
CA SER A 175 -10.95 -11.07 -11.94
C SER A 175 -10.28 -11.21 -13.32
N LEU A 176 -9.00 -10.84 -13.43
CA LEU A 176 -8.23 -11.01 -14.64
C LEU A 176 -8.05 -12.51 -15.00
N THR A 177 -8.01 -13.41 -14.01
CA THR A 177 -7.92 -14.87 -14.26
C THR A 177 -9.24 -15.51 -14.60
N VAL A 178 -10.36 -14.86 -14.27
CA VAL A 178 -11.71 -15.35 -14.60
C VAL A 178 -11.99 -15.24 -16.10
N HIS A 179 -11.46 -14.21 -16.72
CA HIS A 179 -11.60 -13.98 -18.16
C HIS A 179 -10.35 -14.44 -18.90
N GLU A 180 -10.43 -15.53 -19.61
CA GLU A 180 -9.30 -16.14 -20.34
C GLU A 180 -8.53 -15.13 -21.18
N ARG A 181 -9.24 -14.22 -21.86
CA ARG A 181 -8.66 -13.17 -22.70
C ARG A 181 -7.76 -12.19 -21.94
N TRP A 182 -8.07 -11.93 -20.64
CA TRP A 182 -7.31 -11.00 -19.80
C TRP A 182 -6.23 -11.69 -18.97
N SER A 183 -6.23 -13.02 -18.94
CA SER A 183 -5.40 -13.80 -18.02
C SER A 183 -3.90 -13.57 -18.21
N VAL A 184 -3.46 -13.25 -19.44
CA VAL A 184 -2.06 -12.94 -19.76
C VAL A 184 -1.53 -11.68 -19.03
N ILE A 185 -2.42 -10.77 -18.61
CA ILE A 185 -2.04 -9.57 -17.87
C ILE A 185 -1.53 -9.93 -16.48
N VAL A 186 -2.01 -11.03 -15.89
CA VAL A 186 -1.62 -11.44 -14.53
C VAL A 186 -0.12 -11.69 -14.40
N PRO A 187 0.52 -12.58 -15.19
CA PRO A 187 1.97 -12.78 -15.12
C PRO A 187 2.76 -11.53 -15.53
N MET A 188 2.25 -10.73 -16.47
CA MET A 188 2.86 -9.46 -16.85
C MET A 188 2.88 -8.48 -15.67
N ALA A 189 1.72 -8.27 -15.03
CA ALA A 189 1.59 -7.38 -13.89
C ALA A 189 2.43 -7.84 -12.69
N ALA A 190 2.49 -9.16 -12.44
CA ALA A 190 3.32 -9.73 -11.39
C ALA A 190 4.82 -9.45 -11.63
N LEU A 191 5.30 -9.62 -12.88
CA LEU A 191 6.67 -9.31 -13.25
C LEU A 191 6.97 -7.81 -13.08
N ILE A 192 6.06 -6.94 -13.52
CA ILE A 192 6.18 -5.50 -13.37
C ILE A 192 6.23 -5.09 -11.90
N ALA A 193 5.39 -5.70 -11.03
CA ALA A 193 5.38 -5.44 -9.60
C ALA A 193 6.73 -5.78 -8.94
N ILE A 194 7.38 -6.89 -9.34
CA ILE A 194 8.72 -7.27 -8.87
C ILE A 194 9.73 -6.19 -9.26
N VAL A 195 9.76 -5.83 -10.55
CA VAL A 195 10.71 -4.85 -11.09
C VAL A 195 10.47 -3.46 -10.48
N GLY A 196 9.21 -3.02 -10.40
CA GLY A 196 8.82 -1.75 -9.79
C GLY A 196 9.22 -1.66 -8.32
N ALA A 197 8.99 -2.72 -7.54
CA ALA A 197 9.38 -2.79 -6.14
C ALA A 197 10.91 -2.76 -5.94
N ALA A 198 11.67 -3.38 -6.82
CA ALA A 198 13.12 -3.32 -6.81
C ALA A 198 13.64 -1.93 -7.21
N ALA A 199 13.05 -1.35 -8.26
CA ALA A 199 13.44 -0.06 -8.83
C ALA A 199 13.13 1.12 -7.88
N ALA A 200 12.01 1.08 -7.16
CA ALA A 200 11.66 2.10 -6.18
C ALA A 200 12.75 2.33 -5.12
N ARG A 201 13.57 1.31 -4.86
CA ARG A 201 14.69 1.36 -3.91
C ARG A 201 15.97 1.91 -4.48
N ALA A 202 16.15 1.88 -5.78
CA ALA A 202 17.34 2.40 -6.44
C ALA A 202 17.40 3.93 -6.39
N GLY A 203 16.28 4.59 -6.11
CA GLY A 203 16.20 6.05 -6.00
C GLY A 203 16.87 6.56 -4.71
N ARG A 204 17.73 7.57 -4.84
CA ARG A 204 18.41 8.24 -3.71
C ARG A 204 17.45 9.10 -2.86
N SER A 205 16.28 9.43 -3.37
CA SER A 205 15.22 10.18 -2.71
C SER A 205 13.86 9.59 -3.06
N ALA A 206 12.82 9.89 -2.28
CA ALA A 206 11.47 9.42 -2.56
C ALA A 206 11.00 9.80 -3.97
N LYS A 207 11.22 11.04 -4.40
CA LYS A 207 10.88 11.50 -5.76
C LYS A 207 11.66 10.75 -6.85
N ALA A 208 12.96 10.54 -6.65
CA ALA A 208 13.78 9.77 -7.57
C ALA A 208 13.33 8.29 -7.61
N GLY A 209 12.97 7.70 -6.47
CA GLY A 209 12.43 6.35 -6.39
C GLY A 209 11.14 6.19 -7.20
N VAL A 210 10.23 7.16 -7.12
CA VAL A 210 8.98 7.17 -7.92
C VAL A 210 9.32 7.21 -9.42
N ALA A 211 10.17 8.14 -9.85
CA ALA A 211 10.53 8.26 -11.25
C ALA A 211 11.22 6.99 -11.80
N VAL A 212 12.16 6.43 -11.04
CA VAL A 212 12.88 5.20 -11.43
C VAL A 212 11.92 4.02 -11.50
N ALA A 213 10.98 3.88 -10.54
CA ALA A 213 10.00 2.80 -10.55
C ALA A 213 9.01 2.91 -11.72
N MET A 214 8.58 4.13 -12.08
CA MET A 214 7.72 4.36 -13.24
C MET A 214 8.41 3.97 -14.54
N VAL A 215 9.65 4.44 -14.75
CA VAL A 215 10.43 4.11 -15.95
C VAL A 215 10.72 2.61 -16.03
N ALA A 216 11.16 2.01 -14.91
CA ALA A 216 11.42 0.58 -14.83
C ALA A 216 10.15 -0.25 -15.05
N GLY A 217 9.00 0.22 -14.53
CA GLY A 217 7.70 -0.39 -14.77
C GLY A 217 7.32 -0.38 -16.25
N ILE A 218 7.47 0.77 -16.93
CA ILE A 218 7.21 0.86 -18.38
C ILE A 218 8.11 -0.12 -19.15
N VAL A 219 9.42 -0.12 -18.86
CA VAL A 219 10.37 -1.03 -19.54
C VAL A 219 10.00 -2.49 -19.27
N ALA A 220 9.72 -2.84 -18.02
CA ALA A 220 9.29 -4.18 -17.66
C ALA A 220 7.97 -4.58 -18.36
N GLY A 221 7.03 -3.66 -18.47
CA GLY A 221 5.77 -3.85 -19.16
C GLY A 221 5.95 -4.10 -20.66
N LEU A 222 6.81 -3.31 -21.32
CA LEU A 222 7.16 -3.52 -22.73
C LEU A 222 7.84 -4.87 -22.97
N VAL A 223 8.80 -5.25 -22.11
CA VAL A 223 9.50 -6.53 -22.17
C VAL A 223 8.52 -7.69 -21.93
N ALA A 224 7.69 -7.60 -20.90
CA ALA A 224 6.70 -8.64 -20.59
C ALA A 224 5.69 -8.81 -21.72
N ALA A 225 5.21 -7.72 -22.30
CA ALA A 225 4.34 -7.76 -23.48
C ALA A 225 5.03 -8.41 -24.68
N SER A 226 6.28 -8.06 -24.96
CA SER A 226 7.04 -8.68 -26.04
C SER A 226 7.18 -10.19 -25.83
N ILE A 227 7.53 -10.63 -24.63
CA ILE A 227 7.65 -12.06 -24.28
C ILE A 227 6.30 -12.76 -24.47
N ALA A 228 5.21 -12.19 -23.94
CA ALA A 228 3.88 -12.78 -24.07
C ALA A 228 3.45 -12.89 -25.54
N TRP A 229 3.77 -11.89 -26.37
CA TRP A 229 3.51 -11.93 -27.81
C TRP A 229 4.25 -13.08 -28.49
N PHE A 230 5.56 -13.19 -28.25
CA PHE A 230 6.36 -14.27 -28.86
C PHE A 230 5.99 -15.67 -28.37
N LEU A 231 5.40 -15.79 -27.18
CA LEU A 231 4.85 -17.04 -26.67
C LEU A 231 3.45 -17.35 -27.22
N GLY A 232 2.92 -16.54 -28.13
CA GLY A 232 1.58 -16.69 -28.68
C GLY A 232 0.43 -16.39 -27.70
N GLN A 233 0.74 -15.77 -26.58
CA GLN A 233 -0.23 -15.36 -25.56
C GLN A 233 -0.88 -14.01 -25.95
N THR A 234 -1.55 -14.00 -27.09
CA THR A 234 -2.23 -12.78 -27.57
C THR A 234 -3.60 -12.63 -26.92
N SER A 235 -3.97 -11.38 -26.62
CA SER A 235 -5.28 -11.06 -26.07
C SER A 235 -6.21 -10.57 -27.17
N ASP A 236 -7.33 -11.25 -27.41
CA ASP A 236 -8.38 -10.83 -28.34
C ASP A 236 -9.04 -9.48 -27.97
N LEU A 237 -8.65 -8.90 -26.84
CA LEU A 237 -9.13 -7.61 -26.38
C LEU A 237 -8.43 -6.42 -27.02
N LEU A 238 -7.25 -6.62 -27.59
CA LEU A 238 -6.50 -5.53 -28.20
C LEU A 238 -7.26 -4.74 -29.25
N PRO A 239 -8.06 -5.38 -30.14
CA PRO A 239 -8.91 -4.67 -31.09
C PRO A 239 -9.98 -3.80 -30.42
N VAL A 240 -10.43 -4.18 -29.21
CA VAL A 240 -11.47 -3.47 -28.47
C VAL A 240 -10.88 -2.31 -27.67
N VAL A 241 -9.74 -2.52 -27.00
CA VAL A 241 -9.12 -1.53 -26.12
C VAL A 241 -8.34 -0.47 -26.91
N PHE A 242 -7.63 -0.88 -27.95
CA PHE A 242 -6.79 0.01 -28.75
C PHE A 242 -7.07 -0.13 -30.27
N PRO A 243 -8.33 0.05 -30.72
CA PRO A 243 -8.67 -0.20 -32.12
C PRO A 243 -7.90 0.68 -33.12
N PHE A 244 -7.59 1.92 -32.72
CA PHE A 244 -6.83 2.85 -33.55
C PHE A 244 -5.36 2.43 -33.69
N ILE A 245 -4.73 2.03 -32.58
CA ILE A 245 -3.32 1.60 -32.57
C ILE A 245 -3.18 0.30 -33.37
N GLY A 246 -4.04 -0.68 -33.12
CA GLY A 246 -4.02 -1.96 -33.81
C GLY A 246 -4.21 -1.82 -35.33
N LYS A 247 -5.16 -0.99 -35.75
CA LYS A 247 -5.40 -0.73 -37.18
C LYS A 247 -4.26 0.04 -37.87
N ARG A 248 -3.60 0.97 -37.18
CA ARG A 248 -2.57 1.84 -37.76
C ARG A 248 -1.18 1.26 -37.68
N PHE A 249 -0.82 0.61 -36.57
CA PHE A 249 0.54 0.17 -36.26
C PHE A 249 0.67 -1.34 -36.06
N GLY A 250 -0.44 -2.09 -36.19
CA GLY A 250 -0.49 -3.53 -36.00
C GLY A 250 -0.75 -3.96 -34.55
N GLU A 251 -1.15 -5.20 -34.39
CA GLU A 251 -1.55 -5.77 -33.07
C GLU A 251 -0.39 -5.82 -32.09
N PHE A 252 0.82 -6.06 -32.56
CA PHE A 252 2.02 -6.04 -31.73
C PHE A 252 2.24 -4.67 -31.05
N ALA A 253 2.07 -3.57 -31.80
CA ALA A 253 2.17 -2.23 -31.25
C ALA A 253 1.08 -1.94 -30.21
N ALA A 254 -0.14 -2.42 -30.44
CA ALA A 254 -1.24 -2.32 -29.48
C ALA A 254 -0.93 -3.11 -28.19
N PHE A 255 -0.33 -4.29 -28.32
CA PHE A 255 0.06 -5.11 -27.17
C PHE A 255 1.22 -4.47 -26.37
N LEU A 256 2.21 -3.93 -27.05
CA LEU A 256 3.26 -3.12 -26.40
C LEU A 256 2.70 -1.92 -25.65
N THR A 257 1.71 -1.23 -26.25
CA THR A 257 1.04 -0.09 -25.59
C THR A 257 0.35 -0.53 -24.32
N LEU A 258 -0.36 -1.68 -24.35
CA LEU A 258 -0.97 -2.26 -23.16
C LEU A 258 0.08 -2.54 -22.07
N GLY A 259 1.19 -3.19 -22.44
CA GLY A 259 2.30 -3.46 -21.54
C GLY A 259 2.89 -2.19 -20.95
N GLY A 260 3.13 -1.16 -21.78
CA GLY A 260 3.66 0.12 -21.34
C GLY A 260 2.74 0.85 -20.36
N ILE A 261 1.43 0.91 -20.62
CA ILE A 261 0.44 1.55 -19.75
C ILE A 261 0.30 0.77 -18.44
N THR A 262 0.21 -0.55 -18.51
CA THR A 262 0.16 -1.41 -17.31
C THR A 262 1.43 -1.23 -16.48
N GLY A 263 2.58 -1.21 -17.14
CA GLY A 263 3.87 -0.99 -16.50
C GLY A 263 3.99 0.36 -15.81
N PHE A 264 3.52 1.42 -16.46
CA PHE A 264 3.44 2.75 -15.87
C PHE A 264 2.53 2.76 -14.62
N GLY A 265 1.30 2.22 -14.74
CA GLY A 265 0.31 2.21 -13.66
C GLY A 265 0.82 1.46 -12.43
N ILE A 266 1.31 0.23 -12.60
CA ILE A 266 1.84 -0.58 -11.49
C ILE A 266 3.12 0.03 -10.92
N GLY A 267 4.04 0.50 -11.75
CA GLY A 267 5.27 1.16 -11.30
C GLY A 267 4.98 2.41 -10.46
N PHE A 268 3.99 3.21 -10.88
CA PHE A 268 3.50 4.36 -10.13
C PHE A 268 2.87 3.92 -8.81
N ALA A 269 1.91 2.99 -8.83
CA ALA A 269 1.19 2.54 -7.64
C ALA A 269 2.14 1.95 -6.58
N VAL A 270 3.04 1.05 -6.98
CA VAL A 270 4.07 0.46 -6.10
C VAL A 270 4.96 1.54 -5.49
N SER A 271 5.37 2.54 -6.27
CA SER A 271 6.25 3.60 -5.80
C SER A 271 5.54 4.57 -4.84
N VAL A 272 4.26 4.88 -5.09
CA VAL A 272 3.43 5.68 -4.18
C VAL A 272 3.26 4.97 -2.85
N VAL A 273 2.92 3.68 -2.87
CA VAL A 273 2.84 2.86 -1.66
C VAL A 273 4.18 2.83 -0.93
N ASP A 274 5.30 2.70 -1.65
CA ASP A 274 6.63 2.75 -1.04
C ASP A 274 6.95 4.10 -0.41
N ALA A 275 6.63 5.20 -1.06
CA ALA A 275 6.82 6.54 -0.55
C ALA A 275 5.95 6.82 0.68
N LEU A 276 4.66 6.44 0.63
CA LEU A 276 3.72 6.66 1.73
C LEU A 276 4.04 5.82 2.97
N LEU A 277 4.44 4.58 2.78
CA LEU A 277 4.71 3.64 3.87
C LEU A 277 6.19 3.59 4.25
N GLY A 278 7.09 4.06 3.37
CA GLY A 278 8.54 3.96 3.52
C GLY A 278 9.12 4.75 4.68
N GLU A 279 8.73 5.99 4.83
CA GLU A 279 9.17 6.87 5.90
C GLU A 279 8.64 6.43 7.28
N ARG A 280 7.56 5.65 7.29
CA ARG A 280 6.87 5.21 8.50
C ARG A 280 7.42 3.91 9.07
N ALA A 281 8.20 3.16 8.30
CA ALA A 281 8.66 1.81 8.64
C ALA A 281 9.93 1.77 9.51
N SER A 282 10.19 2.79 10.34
CA SER A 282 11.37 2.82 11.20
C SER A 282 11.32 1.82 12.37
N SER A 283 10.17 1.21 12.66
CA SER A 283 10.04 0.16 13.65
C SER A 283 10.13 -1.22 12.99
N ALA A 284 11.16 -1.97 13.34
CA ALA A 284 11.52 -3.27 12.77
C ALA A 284 10.60 -4.43 13.19
N GLN A 285 9.29 -4.21 13.26
CA GLN A 285 8.36 -5.31 13.51
C GLN A 285 8.15 -6.10 12.22
N PHE A 286 8.31 -7.41 12.28
CA PHE A 286 8.19 -8.34 11.16
C PHE A 286 6.85 -8.17 10.40
N ALA A 287 5.74 -8.01 11.13
CA ALA A 287 4.41 -7.77 10.56
C ALA A 287 4.35 -6.51 9.66
N ASN A 288 5.09 -5.43 10.02
CA ASN A 288 5.14 -4.21 9.21
C ASN A 288 5.79 -4.44 7.85
N VAL A 289 6.86 -5.21 7.85
CA VAL A 289 7.63 -5.45 6.63
C VAL A 289 6.86 -6.35 5.67
N LEU A 290 6.18 -7.38 6.20
CA LEU A 290 5.29 -8.24 5.42
C LEU A 290 4.08 -7.47 4.89
N GLY A 291 3.39 -6.69 5.74
CA GLY A 291 2.24 -5.89 5.35
C GLY A 291 2.58 -4.86 4.27
N ARG A 292 3.77 -4.23 4.35
CA ARG A 292 4.26 -3.31 3.32
C ARG A 292 4.53 -4.01 1.98
N GLY A 293 5.10 -5.21 2.02
CA GLY A 293 5.29 -6.02 0.82
C GLY A 293 3.94 -6.42 0.22
N ALA A 294 3.01 -6.88 1.04
CA ALA A 294 1.66 -7.23 0.60
C ALA A 294 0.92 -6.03 0.00
N ALA A 295 1.01 -4.83 0.59
CA ALA A 295 0.42 -3.61 0.03
C ALA A 295 0.95 -3.31 -1.38
N LYS A 296 2.25 -3.44 -1.61
CA LYS A 296 2.86 -3.23 -2.93
C LYS A 296 2.43 -4.27 -3.97
N PHE A 297 2.14 -5.49 -3.53
CA PHE A 297 1.66 -6.54 -4.41
C PHE A 297 0.19 -6.35 -4.79
N LEU A 298 -0.65 -5.87 -3.85
CA LEU A 298 -2.10 -5.75 -4.05
C LEU A 298 -2.48 -4.57 -4.95
N VAL A 299 -1.65 -3.54 -5.03
CA VAL A 299 -1.88 -2.35 -5.88
C VAL A 299 -1.43 -2.60 -7.29
#